data_7b461ee05e698cf01dfe3100c5f8da9d
#
_entry.id   7b461ee05e698cf01dfe3100c5f8da9d
#
_cell.length_a   1.000
_cell.length_b   1.000
_cell.length_c   1.000
_cell.angle_alpha   90.00
_cell.angle_beta   90.00
_cell.angle_gamma   90.00
#
_symmetry.space_group_name_H-M   'P 1'
#
loop_
_entity.id
_entity.type
_entity.pdbx_description
1 polymer ?
#
loop_
_entity_poly.entity_id
_entity_poly.type
_entity_poly.pdbx_seq_one_letter_code
_entity_poly.pdbx_strand_id
1 'polypeptide(L)'
;DNWGGERYYKREIVSWLKKDWNTTIVRAAMGVEDPGGYIENKSGNKNRIKIIVEAAISEGIYVIIDWHSHHAEDYQNEAIEFFQEMATLYGESDHVIYELYNEPLDISWSNTIKPYALAVTAAIREIDPDNLIVVGTPEWSQRIDLAASDPIVEYQNIAYTLHFYTIYHHQWLRDRASSALQSGIPIFVTEWGSIGYSLVDPETNKWMDWCFANKVIHCNWAVNDKEEEWSIVIPGASTTGGWDDNELTEAGKLAKNIISNWPKVVH
;
A
#
# COMPACT_ATOMS: atom_id res chain seq x y z
N ASP A 1 10.22 11.10 -7.19
CA ASP A 1 10.91 9.83 -7.50
C ASP A 1 10.73 9.44 -8.96
N ASN A 2 11.43 8.42 -9.42
CA ASN A 2 11.38 7.95 -10.80
C ASN A 2 10.20 7.00 -11.09
N TRP A 3 9.36 6.71 -10.11
CA TRP A 3 8.17 5.86 -10.25
C TRP A 3 7.02 6.51 -11.03
N GLY A 4 7.12 7.82 -11.35
CA GLY A 4 6.19 8.54 -12.21
C GLY A 4 4.89 8.98 -11.58
N GLY A 5 4.67 8.67 -10.30
CA GLY A 5 3.44 9.02 -9.58
C GLY A 5 3.37 10.45 -9.06
N GLU A 6 4.50 11.18 -8.95
CA GLU A 6 4.58 12.45 -8.21
C GLU A 6 3.59 13.51 -8.68
N ARG A 7 3.29 13.57 -9.97
CA ARG A 7 2.36 14.55 -10.57
C ARG A 7 0.90 14.34 -10.13
N TYR A 8 0.59 13.16 -9.58
CA TYR A 8 -0.73 12.78 -9.06
C TYR A 8 -0.87 12.93 -7.55
N TYR A 9 0.21 13.33 -6.83
CA TYR A 9 0.15 13.61 -5.39
C TYR A 9 -0.52 14.95 -5.14
N LYS A 10 -1.84 14.98 -5.36
CA LYS A 10 -2.69 16.16 -5.26
C LYS A 10 -3.98 15.84 -4.50
N ARG A 11 -4.48 16.83 -3.77
CA ARG A 11 -5.75 16.74 -3.05
C ARG A 11 -6.92 16.39 -3.96
N GLU A 12 -6.93 16.96 -5.16
CA GLU A 12 -7.98 16.76 -6.17
C GLU A 12 -8.11 15.30 -6.59
N ILE A 13 -6.98 14.58 -6.70
CA ILE A 13 -6.97 13.14 -7.03
C ILE A 13 -7.65 12.34 -5.94
N VAL A 14 -7.33 12.58 -4.67
CA VAL A 14 -7.95 11.87 -3.54
C VAL A 14 -9.47 12.13 -3.52
N SER A 15 -9.87 13.39 -3.68
CA SER A 15 -11.29 13.77 -3.77
C SER A 15 -11.99 13.09 -4.94
N TRP A 16 -11.33 13.03 -6.11
CA TRP A 16 -11.88 12.37 -7.30
C TRP A 16 -12.06 10.86 -7.07
N LEU A 17 -11.05 10.18 -6.61
CA LEU A 17 -11.10 8.74 -6.31
C LEU A 17 -12.20 8.43 -5.28
N LYS A 18 -12.36 9.26 -4.24
CA LYS A 18 -13.45 9.10 -3.27
C LYS A 18 -14.83 9.24 -3.93
N LYS A 19 -15.03 10.25 -4.75
CA LYS A 19 -16.35 10.61 -5.30
C LYS A 19 -16.79 9.74 -6.47
N ASP A 20 -15.85 9.42 -7.38
CA ASP A 20 -16.16 8.72 -8.63
C ASP A 20 -15.93 7.20 -8.51
N TRP A 21 -14.89 6.78 -7.76
CA TRP A 21 -14.55 5.36 -7.60
C TRP A 21 -15.06 4.74 -6.29
N ASN A 22 -15.67 5.51 -5.40
CA ASN A 22 -16.06 5.08 -4.05
C ASN A 22 -14.88 4.57 -3.20
N THR A 23 -13.67 5.03 -3.49
CA THR A 23 -12.47 4.65 -2.76
C THR A 23 -12.61 4.95 -1.27
N THR A 24 -12.23 4.00 -0.43
CA THR A 24 -12.26 4.11 1.04
C THR A 24 -10.88 4.17 1.67
N ILE A 25 -9.85 3.89 0.88
CA ILE A 25 -8.45 3.90 1.30
C ILE A 25 -7.55 4.28 0.13
N VAL A 26 -6.50 5.05 0.40
CA VAL A 26 -5.43 5.34 -0.56
C VAL A 26 -4.07 4.99 0.03
N ARG A 27 -3.12 4.61 -0.80
CA ARG A 27 -1.74 4.34 -0.39
C ARG A 27 -0.83 5.43 -0.95
N ALA A 28 -0.15 6.13 -0.04
CA ALA A 28 0.81 7.17 -0.36
C ALA A 28 2.23 6.57 -0.37
N ALA A 29 2.61 6.00 -1.51
CA ALA A 29 3.90 5.36 -1.72
C ALA A 29 5.03 6.39 -1.85
N MET A 30 5.98 6.41 -0.92
CA MET A 30 7.11 7.33 -0.94
C MET A 30 8.41 6.58 -1.25
N GLY A 31 8.90 6.68 -2.48
CA GLY A 31 10.20 6.12 -2.85
C GLY A 31 11.32 6.64 -1.94
N VAL A 32 12.16 5.74 -1.47
CA VAL A 32 13.19 6.04 -0.46
C VAL A 32 14.56 6.22 -1.08
N GLU A 33 15.16 5.14 -1.58
CA GLU A 33 16.55 5.08 -2.05
C GLU A 33 16.72 5.45 -3.52
N ASP A 34 15.69 5.29 -4.33
CA ASP A 34 15.74 5.56 -5.76
C ASP A 34 15.95 7.05 -6.08
N PRO A 35 16.46 7.40 -7.28
CA PRO A 35 16.67 8.77 -7.70
C PRO A 35 15.43 9.64 -7.53
N GLY A 36 15.57 10.77 -6.85
CA GLY A 36 14.48 11.68 -6.48
C GLY A 36 13.67 11.22 -5.27
N GLY A 37 14.03 10.10 -4.64
CA GLY A 37 13.40 9.57 -3.43
C GLY A 37 13.68 10.38 -2.17
N TYR A 38 13.22 9.85 -1.05
CA TYR A 38 13.32 10.51 0.26
C TYR A 38 14.74 10.86 0.66
N ILE A 39 15.71 9.97 0.43
CA ILE A 39 17.10 10.19 0.82
C ILE A 39 17.71 11.41 0.11
N GLU A 40 17.40 11.60 -1.17
CA GLU A 40 17.88 12.76 -1.93
C GLU A 40 17.07 14.03 -1.69
N ASN A 41 15.75 13.90 -1.42
CA ASN A 41 14.84 15.04 -1.29
C ASN A 41 13.82 14.82 -0.16
N LYS A 42 14.28 14.82 1.08
CA LYS A 42 13.44 14.59 2.29
C LYS A 42 12.22 15.55 2.31
N SER A 43 12.46 16.85 2.15
CA SER A 43 11.38 17.86 2.30
C SER A 43 10.32 17.75 1.19
N GLY A 44 10.72 17.55 -0.06
CA GLY A 44 9.81 17.42 -1.19
C GLY A 44 8.93 16.18 -1.06
N ASN A 45 9.53 15.03 -0.71
CA ASN A 45 8.80 13.78 -0.54
C ASN A 45 7.88 13.84 0.68
N LYS A 46 8.32 14.36 1.82
CA LYS A 46 7.42 14.58 2.97
C LYS A 46 6.23 15.48 2.63
N ASN A 47 6.43 16.55 1.88
CA ASN A 47 5.33 17.41 1.49
C ASN A 47 4.30 16.70 0.60
N ARG A 48 4.73 15.83 -0.33
CA ARG A 48 3.81 15.03 -1.14
C ARG A 48 2.97 14.10 -0.26
N ILE A 49 3.62 13.39 0.68
CA ILE A 49 2.90 12.52 1.63
C ILE A 49 1.87 13.33 2.42
N LYS A 50 2.26 14.45 3.01
CA LYS A 50 1.34 15.33 3.78
C LYS A 50 0.12 15.75 2.97
N ILE A 51 0.29 16.10 1.69
CA ILE A 51 -0.84 16.46 0.80
C ILE A 51 -1.85 15.32 0.70
N ILE A 52 -1.39 14.09 0.51
CA ILE A 52 -2.28 12.93 0.38
C ILE A 52 -2.92 12.57 1.73
N VAL A 53 -2.15 12.57 2.81
CA VAL A 53 -2.66 12.28 4.16
C VAL A 53 -3.75 13.27 4.56
N GLU A 54 -3.49 14.56 4.44
CA GLU A 54 -4.45 15.62 4.78
C GLU A 54 -5.70 15.56 3.88
N ALA A 55 -5.53 15.25 2.60
CA ALA A 55 -6.66 15.07 1.69
C ALA A 55 -7.52 13.86 2.10
N ALA A 56 -6.91 12.72 2.42
CA ALA A 56 -7.61 11.52 2.83
C ALA A 56 -8.39 11.73 4.14
N ILE A 57 -7.76 12.32 5.15
CA ILE A 57 -8.40 12.67 6.41
C ILE A 57 -9.59 13.62 6.16
N SER A 58 -9.41 14.64 5.33
CA SER A 58 -10.47 15.60 4.98
C SER A 58 -11.66 14.96 4.24
N GLU A 59 -11.40 13.94 3.43
CA GLU A 59 -12.46 13.19 2.72
C GLU A 59 -13.04 12.05 3.57
N GLY A 60 -12.52 11.79 4.77
CA GLY A 60 -12.98 10.73 5.67
C GLY A 60 -12.69 9.33 5.11
N ILE A 61 -11.51 9.13 4.51
CA ILE A 61 -11.02 7.83 4.04
C ILE A 61 -9.68 7.51 4.69
N TYR A 62 -9.33 6.23 4.71
CA TYR A 62 -8.04 5.78 5.23
C TYR A 62 -6.89 6.13 4.30
N VAL A 63 -5.69 6.28 4.89
CA VAL A 63 -4.45 6.49 4.14
C VAL A 63 -3.33 5.64 4.72
N ILE A 64 -2.63 4.91 3.85
CA ILE A 64 -1.39 4.21 4.17
C ILE A 64 -0.24 5.13 3.85
N ILE A 65 0.60 5.43 4.85
CA ILE A 65 1.89 6.11 4.68
C ILE A 65 2.94 5.03 4.47
N ASP A 66 3.39 4.87 3.23
CA ASP A 66 4.27 3.79 2.83
C ASP A 66 5.73 4.25 2.66
N TRP A 67 6.62 3.62 3.42
CA TRP A 67 8.06 3.66 3.22
C TRP A 67 8.42 2.71 2.08
N HIS A 68 8.32 3.24 0.84
CA HIS A 68 8.41 2.49 -0.40
C HIS A 68 9.86 2.17 -0.75
N SER A 69 10.39 1.13 -0.15
CA SER A 69 11.78 0.70 -0.23
C SER A 69 11.88 -0.81 -0.47
N HIS A 70 12.98 -1.22 -1.10
CA HIS A 70 13.42 -2.62 -1.18
C HIS A 70 14.57 -2.93 -0.21
N HIS A 71 15.11 -1.90 0.48
CA HIS A 71 16.26 -1.96 1.37
C HIS A 71 16.04 -1.11 2.64
N ALA A 72 14.82 -1.15 3.21
CA ALA A 72 14.46 -0.29 4.33
C ALA A 72 15.35 -0.51 5.56
N GLU A 73 15.91 -1.71 5.76
CA GLU A 73 16.85 -2.03 6.83
C GLU A 73 18.13 -1.19 6.78
N ASP A 74 18.56 -0.75 5.60
CA ASP A 74 19.74 0.10 5.41
C ASP A 74 19.46 1.57 5.81
N TYR A 75 18.18 1.95 5.91
CA TYR A 75 17.70 3.32 6.19
C TYR A 75 16.85 3.39 7.46
N GLN A 76 17.14 2.51 8.44
CA GLN A 76 16.33 2.41 9.67
C GLN A 76 16.24 3.74 10.45
N ASN A 77 17.33 4.49 10.55
CA ASN A 77 17.34 5.77 11.27
C ASN A 77 16.47 6.82 10.57
N GLU A 78 16.54 6.87 9.25
CA GLU A 78 15.72 7.76 8.43
C GLU A 78 14.25 7.39 8.48
N ALA A 79 13.93 6.11 8.50
CA ALA A 79 12.56 5.62 8.69
C ALA A 79 12.01 6.02 10.06
N ILE A 80 12.79 5.86 11.13
CA ILE A 80 12.42 6.28 12.48
C ILE A 80 12.14 7.80 12.50
N GLU A 81 13.05 8.64 11.97
CA GLU A 81 12.87 10.09 11.88
C GLU A 81 11.57 10.46 11.14
N PHE A 82 11.35 9.81 10.00
CA PHE A 82 10.17 10.05 9.17
C PHE A 82 8.87 9.66 9.87
N PHE A 83 8.79 8.44 10.40
CA PHE A 83 7.56 7.96 11.04
C PHE A 83 7.26 8.65 12.36
N GLN A 84 8.26 9.08 13.13
CA GLN A 84 8.04 9.92 14.30
C GLN A 84 7.43 11.28 13.93
N GLU A 85 7.89 11.89 12.82
CA GLU A 85 7.25 13.12 12.32
C GLU A 85 5.81 12.86 11.88
N MET A 86 5.54 11.78 11.14
CA MET A 86 4.19 11.45 10.69
C MET A 86 3.25 11.13 11.86
N ALA A 87 3.72 10.37 12.86
CA ALA A 87 2.97 10.08 14.07
C ALA A 87 2.67 11.34 14.89
N THR A 88 3.65 12.24 15.01
CA THR A 88 3.45 13.53 15.71
C THR A 88 2.39 14.40 15.03
N LEU A 89 2.32 14.38 13.69
CA LEU A 89 1.39 15.22 12.94
C LEU A 89 -0.01 14.61 12.84
N TYR A 90 -0.10 13.29 12.75
CA TYR A 90 -1.32 12.61 12.32
C TYR A 90 -1.75 11.44 13.21
N GLY A 91 -1.00 11.10 14.26
CA GLY A 91 -1.28 9.94 15.13
C GLY A 91 -2.61 10.00 15.88
N GLU A 92 -3.19 11.21 16.02
CA GLU A 92 -4.53 11.39 16.59
C GLU A 92 -5.68 11.04 15.60
N SER A 93 -5.34 10.69 14.35
CA SER A 93 -6.31 10.37 13.31
C SER A 93 -6.40 8.87 13.08
N ASP A 94 -7.52 8.26 13.41
CA ASP A 94 -7.81 6.83 13.15
C ASP A 94 -7.80 6.45 11.67
N HIS A 95 -7.65 7.42 10.76
CA HIS A 95 -7.57 7.20 9.32
C HIS A 95 -6.15 6.88 8.83
N VAL A 96 -5.13 7.01 9.70
CA VAL A 96 -3.72 6.83 9.31
C VAL A 96 -3.24 5.42 9.60
N ILE A 97 -2.54 4.84 8.64
CA ILE A 97 -1.91 3.53 8.71
C ILE A 97 -0.44 3.70 8.31
N TYR A 98 0.48 3.07 9.03
CA TYR A 98 1.91 3.12 8.74
C TYR A 98 2.37 1.82 8.10
N GLU A 99 2.90 1.89 6.87
CA GLU A 99 3.53 0.75 6.21
C GLU A 99 5.05 0.94 6.25
N LEU A 100 5.71 0.10 7.05
CA LEU A 100 7.11 0.30 7.41
C LEU A 100 8.09 -0.16 6.34
N TYR A 101 7.67 -1.04 5.44
CA TYR A 101 8.52 -1.63 4.43
C TYR A 101 7.65 -2.14 3.27
N ASN A 102 7.85 -1.61 2.07
CA ASN A 102 7.09 -1.98 0.88
C ASN A 102 7.35 -3.44 0.47
N GLU A 103 8.55 -3.70 -0.03
CA GLU A 103 8.89 -4.99 -0.64
C GLU A 103 10.31 -5.42 -0.29
N PRO A 104 10.51 -6.02 0.90
CA PRO A 104 11.78 -6.64 1.24
C PRO A 104 12.20 -7.66 0.18
N LEU A 105 13.47 -7.68 -0.18
CA LEU A 105 14.01 -8.70 -1.08
C LEU A 105 14.07 -10.07 -0.41
N ASP A 106 14.85 -11.01 -0.95
CA ASP A 106 15.08 -12.31 -0.33
C ASP A 106 16.06 -12.19 0.85
N ILE A 107 15.56 -11.61 1.94
CA ILE A 107 16.29 -11.41 3.20
C ILE A 107 15.53 -12.03 4.37
N SER A 108 16.25 -12.28 5.46
CA SER A 108 15.69 -12.98 6.63
C SER A 108 14.60 -12.17 7.32
N TRP A 109 13.42 -12.77 7.47
CA TRP A 109 12.35 -12.20 8.30
C TRP A 109 12.82 -12.01 9.74
N SER A 110 13.20 -13.09 10.44
CA SER A 110 13.49 -13.07 11.88
C SER A 110 14.77 -12.31 12.24
N ASN A 111 15.78 -12.27 11.33
CA ASN A 111 17.08 -11.67 11.64
C ASN A 111 17.25 -10.25 11.09
N THR A 112 16.41 -9.81 10.15
CA THR A 112 16.56 -8.52 9.47
C THR A 112 15.27 -7.71 9.49
N ILE A 113 14.19 -8.21 8.87
CA ILE A 113 12.95 -7.44 8.70
C ILE A 113 12.24 -7.22 10.04
N LYS A 114 12.05 -8.28 10.83
CA LYS A 114 11.38 -8.17 12.14
C LYS A 114 12.15 -7.26 13.12
N PRO A 115 13.48 -7.34 13.28
CA PRO A 115 14.23 -6.38 14.09
C PRO A 115 14.10 -4.92 13.62
N TYR A 116 14.17 -4.67 12.31
CA TYR A 116 13.90 -3.35 11.73
C TYR A 116 12.49 -2.86 12.09
N ALA A 117 11.48 -3.70 11.83
CA ALA A 117 10.08 -3.36 12.10
C ALA A 117 9.83 -3.07 13.59
N LEU A 118 10.44 -3.84 14.50
CA LEU A 118 10.36 -3.61 15.95
C LEU A 118 10.96 -2.26 16.34
N ALA A 119 12.12 -1.89 15.78
CA ALA A 119 12.77 -0.61 16.07
C ALA A 119 11.92 0.59 15.61
N VAL A 120 11.37 0.53 14.38
CA VAL A 120 10.52 1.61 13.85
C VAL A 120 9.18 1.64 14.58
N THR A 121 8.58 0.48 14.86
CA THR A 121 7.33 0.39 15.64
C THR A 121 7.49 0.99 17.03
N ALA A 122 8.60 0.71 17.72
CA ALA A 122 8.88 1.29 19.04
C ALA A 122 8.84 2.82 18.99
N ALA A 123 9.49 3.40 18.00
CA ALA A 123 9.54 4.86 17.82
C ALA A 123 8.16 5.48 17.49
N ILE A 124 7.33 4.80 16.72
CA ILE A 124 5.95 5.22 16.46
C ILE A 124 5.13 5.14 17.74
N ARG A 125 5.20 4.03 18.47
CA ARG A 125 4.38 3.76 19.67
C ARG A 125 4.68 4.67 20.88
N GLU A 126 5.83 5.35 20.89
CA GLU A 126 6.10 6.44 21.83
C GLU A 126 5.18 7.66 21.62
N ILE A 127 4.61 7.82 20.43
CA ILE A 127 3.82 8.98 20.01
C ILE A 127 2.37 8.58 19.74
N ASP A 128 2.19 7.52 18.96
CA ASP A 128 0.92 6.98 18.50
C ASP A 128 0.77 5.53 19.02
N PRO A 129 -0.06 5.31 20.04
CA PRO A 129 -0.12 4.02 20.72
C PRO A 129 -0.88 2.93 19.96
N ASP A 130 -1.76 3.28 18.99
CA ASP A 130 -2.78 2.34 18.54
C ASP A 130 -3.10 2.32 17.03
N ASN A 131 -2.71 3.30 16.23
CA ASN A 131 -2.92 3.21 14.77
C ASN A 131 -2.27 1.96 14.17
N LEU A 132 -2.91 1.43 13.12
CA LEU A 132 -2.45 0.20 12.46
C LEU A 132 -1.07 0.38 11.83
N ILE A 133 -0.19 -0.58 12.10
CA ILE A 133 1.13 -0.72 11.45
C ILE A 133 1.11 -1.94 10.54
N VAL A 134 1.61 -1.79 9.33
CA VAL A 134 1.73 -2.87 8.34
C VAL A 134 3.20 -3.09 8.02
N VAL A 135 3.63 -4.34 7.96
CA VAL A 135 5.03 -4.71 7.77
C VAL A 135 5.19 -5.59 6.53
N GLY A 136 6.06 -5.17 5.61
CA GLY A 136 6.43 -5.95 4.43
C GLY A 136 7.04 -7.30 4.78
N THR A 137 6.80 -8.30 3.95
CA THR A 137 7.32 -9.67 4.13
C THR A 137 8.37 -10.00 3.05
N PRO A 138 9.27 -11.00 3.27
CA PRO A 138 10.32 -11.31 2.32
C PRO A 138 9.81 -11.65 0.91
N GLU A 139 10.73 -11.65 -0.07
CA GLU A 139 10.46 -11.97 -1.47
C GLU A 139 9.34 -11.09 -2.05
N TRP A 140 9.53 -9.76 -2.02
CA TRP A 140 8.56 -8.77 -2.54
C TRP A 140 7.17 -8.91 -1.91
N SER A 141 7.13 -9.00 -0.59
CA SER A 141 5.89 -9.14 0.19
C SER A 141 5.04 -10.36 -0.17
N GLN A 142 5.69 -11.49 -0.52
CA GLN A 142 5.05 -12.76 -0.85
C GLN A 142 5.20 -13.84 0.23
N ARG A 143 6.22 -13.71 1.14
CA ARG A 143 6.53 -14.72 2.14
C ARG A 143 5.82 -14.46 3.47
N ILE A 144 4.52 -14.28 3.38
CA ILE A 144 3.65 -14.08 4.54
C ILE A 144 3.70 -15.28 5.52
N ASP A 145 4.06 -16.46 5.02
CA ASP A 145 4.26 -17.69 5.81
C ASP A 145 5.41 -17.55 6.82
N LEU A 146 6.46 -16.79 6.47
CA LEU A 146 7.59 -16.55 7.39
C LEU A 146 7.17 -15.64 8.54
N ALA A 147 6.42 -14.57 8.26
CA ALA A 147 5.85 -13.72 9.29
C ALA A 147 4.84 -14.49 10.17
N ALA A 148 4.05 -15.38 9.58
CA ALA A 148 3.11 -16.22 10.31
C ALA A 148 3.79 -17.21 11.27
N SER A 149 5.00 -17.69 10.92
CA SER A 149 5.77 -18.61 11.77
C SER A 149 6.50 -17.93 12.94
N ASP A 150 6.74 -16.63 12.84
CA ASP A 150 7.44 -15.82 13.86
C ASP A 150 6.85 -14.40 13.89
N PRO A 151 5.58 -14.22 14.31
CA PRO A 151 4.91 -12.93 14.26
C PRO A 151 5.49 -11.94 15.28
N ILE A 152 5.25 -10.65 15.03
CA ILE A 152 5.51 -9.58 16.01
C ILE A 152 4.39 -9.68 17.07
N VAL A 153 4.77 -9.99 18.29
CA VAL A 153 3.85 -10.12 19.44
C VAL A 153 4.07 -9.05 20.50
N GLU A 154 5.11 -8.25 20.37
CA GLU A 154 5.53 -7.21 21.29
C GLU A 154 4.61 -5.99 21.25
N TYR A 155 3.90 -5.79 20.14
CA TYR A 155 2.99 -4.66 19.91
C TYR A 155 1.64 -5.15 19.37
N GLN A 156 0.60 -4.36 19.67
CA GLN A 156 -0.74 -4.58 19.13
C GLN A 156 -0.94 -3.81 17.82
N ASN A 157 -2.02 -4.13 17.09
CA ASN A 157 -2.39 -3.50 15.83
C ASN A 157 -1.27 -3.57 14.77
N ILE A 158 -0.72 -4.77 14.60
CA ILE A 158 0.26 -5.10 13.56
C ILE A 158 -0.41 -5.99 12.53
N ALA A 159 -0.26 -5.67 11.26
CA ALA A 159 -0.65 -6.50 10.12
C ALA A 159 0.55 -6.72 9.19
N TYR A 160 0.42 -7.66 8.27
CA TYR A 160 1.51 -8.07 7.38
C TYR A 160 1.12 -7.90 5.93
N THR A 161 2.03 -7.33 5.15
CA THR A 161 1.82 -7.05 3.73
C THR A 161 1.85 -8.33 2.90
N LEU A 162 0.90 -8.44 1.98
CA LEU A 162 0.90 -9.37 0.88
C LEU A 162 0.76 -8.59 -0.42
N HIS A 163 1.70 -8.79 -1.37
CA HIS A 163 1.61 -8.25 -2.72
C HIS A 163 1.36 -9.35 -3.74
N PHE A 164 0.57 -9.02 -4.76
CA PHE A 164 0.38 -9.93 -5.89
C PHE A 164 0.14 -9.18 -7.20
N TYR A 165 0.64 -9.77 -8.28
CA TYR A 165 0.36 -9.39 -9.65
C TYR A 165 -0.25 -10.59 -10.37
N THR A 166 -1.42 -10.42 -10.95
CA THR A 166 -2.28 -11.55 -11.35
C THR A 166 -1.70 -12.42 -12.46
N ILE A 167 -0.78 -11.88 -13.28
CA ILE A 167 -0.06 -12.66 -14.30
C ILE A 167 1.01 -13.60 -13.71
N TYR A 168 1.46 -13.39 -12.47
CA TYR A 168 2.53 -14.17 -11.83
C TYR A 168 2.02 -14.98 -10.64
N HIS A 169 1.07 -14.43 -9.90
CA HIS A 169 0.67 -14.92 -8.59
C HIS A 169 -0.71 -15.57 -8.64
N HIS A 170 -0.72 -16.89 -8.58
CA HIS A 170 -1.91 -17.70 -8.75
C HIS A 170 -2.31 -18.42 -7.45
N GLN A 171 -2.91 -19.61 -7.57
CA GLN A 171 -3.44 -20.37 -6.43
C GLN A 171 -2.39 -20.63 -5.35
N TRP A 172 -1.16 -20.90 -5.73
CA TRP A 172 -0.08 -21.18 -4.77
C TRP A 172 0.13 -20.06 -3.74
N LEU A 173 0.01 -18.77 -4.15
CA LEU A 173 0.17 -17.65 -3.23
C LEU A 173 -1.11 -17.43 -2.39
N ARG A 174 -2.31 -17.68 -2.96
CA ARG A 174 -3.56 -17.68 -2.19
C ARG A 174 -3.57 -18.78 -1.12
N ASP A 175 -3.04 -19.97 -1.42
CA ASP A 175 -2.92 -21.07 -0.45
C ASP A 175 -1.98 -20.69 0.70
N ARG A 176 -0.83 -20.09 0.38
CA ARG A 176 0.12 -19.55 1.36
C ARG A 176 -0.55 -18.52 2.25
N ALA A 177 -1.23 -17.54 1.67
CA ALA A 177 -1.92 -16.48 2.40
C ALA A 177 -3.07 -17.03 3.26
N SER A 178 -3.84 -18.01 2.75
CA SER A 178 -4.90 -18.67 3.51
C SER A 178 -4.35 -19.42 4.73
N SER A 179 -3.20 -20.08 4.58
CA SER A 179 -2.53 -20.76 5.70
C SER A 179 -2.04 -19.75 6.76
N ALA A 180 -1.53 -18.61 6.33
CA ALA A 180 -1.11 -17.54 7.24
C ALA A 180 -2.30 -16.93 8.01
N LEU A 181 -3.43 -16.67 7.34
CA LEU A 181 -4.67 -16.25 8.01
C LEU A 181 -5.16 -17.28 9.03
N GLN A 182 -5.09 -18.56 8.72
CA GLN A 182 -5.48 -19.64 9.65
C GLN A 182 -4.59 -19.71 10.88
N SER A 183 -3.34 -19.26 10.79
CA SER A 183 -2.45 -19.14 11.96
C SER A 183 -2.73 -17.91 12.81
N GLY A 184 -3.65 -17.05 12.40
CA GLY A 184 -4.18 -15.95 13.19
C GLY A 184 -3.50 -14.60 12.96
N ILE A 185 -2.61 -14.46 11.97
CA ILE A 185 -2.03 -13.14 11.63
C ILE A 185 -2.95 -12.36 10.68
N PRO A 186 -3.11 -11.03 10.89
CA PRO A 186 -3.85 -10.19 9.95
C PRO A 186 -3.02 -9.91 8.68
N ILE A 187 -3.67 -9.99 7.53
CA ILE A 187 -3.07 -9.70 6.23
C ILE A 187 -3.66 -8.44 5.63
N PHE A 188 -2.80 -7.64 5.02
CA PHE A 188 -3.16 -6.46 4.27
C PHE A 188 -2.56 -6.55 2.84
N VAL A 189 -3.37 -6.48 1.81
CA VAL A 189 -2.90 -6.37 0.43
C VAL A 189 -2.67 -4.89 0.13
N THR A 190 -1.48 -4.38 0.46
CA THR A 190 -1.15 -2.98 0.26
C THR A 190 -0.83 -2.64 -1.18
N GLU A 191 -0.56 -3.68 -2.01
CA GLU A 191 -0.34 -3.52 -3.43
C GLU A 191 -0.79 -4.74 -4.21
N TRP A 192 -1.54 -4.51 -5.29
CA TRP A 192 -1.81 -5.53 -6.31
C TRP A 192 -1.91 -4.92 -7.70
N GLY A 193 -1.52 -5.68 -8.71
CA GLY A 193 -1.62 -5.26 -10.10
C GLY A 193 -2.25 -6.33 -11.01
N SER A 194 -2.92 -5.84 -12.05
CA SER A 194 -3.39 -6.63 -13.19
C SER A 194 -3.10 -5.86 -14.47
N ILE A 195 -2.74 -6.55 -15.52
CA ILE A 195 -2.50 -5.93 -16.86
C ILE A 195 -3.80 -5.50 -17.54
N GLY A 196 -4.88 -5.61 -16.89
CA GLY A 196 -6.15 -5.00 -17.24
C GLY A 196 -7.01 -5.82 -18.13
N TYR A 197 -6.57 -6.35 -19.16
CA TYR A 197 -7.46 -6.78 -20.15
C TYR A 197 -7.98 -8.13 -20.05
N SER A 198 -8.36 -8.51 -19.04
CA SER A 198 -9.44 -9.42 -19.30
C SER A 198 -10.38 -9.34 -18.11
N LEU A 199 -11.50 -8.73 -18.38
CA LEU A 199 -12.78 -9.32 -17.97
C LEU A 199 -12.74 -10.87 -18.09
N VAL A 200 -11.67 -11.39 -18.63
CA VAL A 200 -11.31 -12.78 -18.88
C VAL A 200 -10.04 -13.22 -18.15
N ASP A 201 -9.33 -12.36 -17.35
CA ASP A 201 -8.29 -12.87 -16.46
C ASP A 201 -8.95 -13.52 -15.22
N PRO A 202 -9.11 -14.86 -15.22
CA PRO A 202 -9.76 -15.55 -14.12
C PRO A 202 -9.00 -15.40 -12.81
N GLU A 203 -7.72 -15.00 -12.84
CA GLU A 203 -6.91 -14.84 -11.65
C GLU A 203 -7.23 -13.54 -10.91
N THR A 204 -7.50 -12.44 -11.60
CA THR A 204 -7.95 -11.21 -10.94
C THR A 204 -9.25 -11.46 -10.16
N ASN A 205 -10.24 -12.10 -10.78
CA ASN A 205 -11.49 -12.41 -10.09
C ASN A 205 -11.27 -13.34 -8.88
N LYS A 206 -10.45 -14.37 -9.02
CA LYS A 206 -10.13 -15.30 -7.91
C LYS A 206 -9.43 -14.58 -6.74
N TRP A 207 -8.55 -13.61 -7.02
CA TRP A 207 -7.93 -12.80 -5.98
C TRP A 207 -8.94 -11.87 -5.29
N MET A 208 -9.82 -11.22 -6.05
CA MET A 208 -10.85 -10.36 -5.48
C MET A 208 -11.87 -11.17 -4.65
N ASP A 209 -12.28 -12.33 -5.14
CA ASP A 209 -13.12 -13.26 -4.38
C ASP A 209 -12.44 -13.71 -3.09
N TRP A 210 -11.14 -14.02 -3.14
CA TRP A 210 -10.36 -14.36 -1.97
C TRP A 210 -10.25 -13.20 -0.97
N CYS A 211 -9.96 -12.01 -1.43
CA CYS A 211 -9.91 -10.81 -0.57
C CYS A 211 -11.26 -10.58 0.10
N PHE A 212 -12.34 -10.66 -0.67
CA PHE A 212 -13.69 -10.46 -0.15
C PHE A 212 -14.08 -11.53 0.89
N ALA A 213 -13.89 -12.80 0.56
CA ALA A 213 -14.22 -13.92 1.44
C ALA A 213 -13.47 -13.88 2.78
N ASN A 214 -12.23 -13.39 2.78
CA ASN A 214 -11.37 -13.28 3.95
C ASN A 214 -11.37 -11.89 4.60
N LYS A 215 -12.17 -10.94 4.09
CA LYS A 215 -12.24 -9.55 4.56
C LYS A 215 -10.88 -8.83 4.53
N VAL A 216 -10.07 -9.13 3.54
CA VAL A 216 -8.75 -8.53 3.34
C VAL A 216 -8.91 -7.24 2.55
N ILE A 217 -8.39 -6.16 3.10
CA ILE A 217 -8.34 -4.84 2.45
C ILE A 217 -7.26 -4.86 1.36
N HIS A 218 -7.50 -4.13 0.26
CA HIS A 218 -6.57 -4.12 -0.86
C HIS A 218 -6.42 -2.75 -1.50
N CYS A 219 -5.21 -2.44 -2.01
CA CYS A 219 -4.90 -1.25 -2.79
C CYS A 219 -4.34 -1.65 -4.16
N ASN A 220 -4.85 -1.03 -5.23
CA ASN A 220 -4.35 -1.26 -6.58
C ASN A 220 -3.12 -0.41 -6.88
N TRP A 221 -2.14 -0.96 -7.58
CA TRP A 221 -1.00 -0.28 -8.17
C TRP A 221 -1.27 0.02 -9.65
N ALA A 222 -1.16 1.26 -10.17
CA ALA A 222 -1.06 2.49 -9.43
C ALA A 222 -1.63 3.68 -10.22
N VAL A 223 -1.96 4.77 -9.51
CA VAL A 223 -2.33 6.06 -10.14
C VAL A 223 -1.08 6.72 -10.71
N ASN A 224 -0.76 6.39 -11.94
CA ASN A 224 0.28 7.01 -12.74
C ASN A 224 -0.04 6.89 -14.23
N ASP A 225 0.71 7.59 -15.08
CA ASP A 225 0.56 7.59 -16.53
C ASP A 225 1.84 7.14 -17.26
N LYS A 226 2.65 6.32 -16.62
CA LYS A 226 3.81 5.70 -17.26
C LYS A 226 3.38 4.74 -18.35
N GLU A 227 4.23 4.57 -19.34
CA GLU A 227 4.08 3.52 -20.36
C GLU A 227 4.46 2.16 -19.74
N GLU A 228 3.62 1.69 -18.83
CA GLU A 228 3.74 0.38 -18.20
C GLU A 228 2.36 -0.27 -18.04
N GLU A 229 2.34 -1.57 -17.87
CA GLU A 229 1.12 -2.38 -17.87
C GLU A 229 0.18 -2.12 -16.68
N TRP A 230 0.73 -1.56 -15.59
CA TRP A 230 -0.01 -1.34 -14.34
C TRP A 230 -0.56 0.07 -14.18
N SER A 231 -0.16 1.00 -15.04
CA SER A 231 -0.64 2.38 -14.99
C SER A 231 -2.15 2.43 -15.22
N ILE A 232 -2.87 3.18 -14.38
CA ILE A 232 -4.33 3.27 -14.50
C ILE A 232 -4.81 4.36 -15.47
N VAL A 233 -3.97 5.34 -15.78
CA VAL A 233 -4.30 6.37 -16.77
C VAL A 233 -3.29 6.37 -17.92
N ILE A 234 -3.76 6.79 -19.10
CA ILE A 234 -2.89 6.89 -20.28
C ILE A 234 -1.90 8.06 -20.14
N PRO A 235 -0.74 8.02 -20.84
CA PRO A 235 0.18 9.14 -20.87
C PRO A 235 -0.50 10.45 -21.25
N GLY A 236 -0.30 11.48 -20.41
CA GLY A 236 -0.88 12.82 -20.62
C GLY A 236 -2.29 13.03 -20.06
N ALA A 237 -2.88 12.05 -19.41
CA ALA A 237 -4.16 12.21 -18.73
C ALA A 237 -4.14 13.31 -17.66
N SER A 238 -5.31 13.82 -17.32
CA SER A 238 -5.48 14.86 -16.29
C SER A 238 -4.81 14.49 -14.98
N THR A 239 -4.06 15.41 -14.39
CA THR A 239 -3.41 15.22 -13.08
C THR A 239 -4.27 15.69 -11.90
N THR A 240 -5.56 15.93 -12.14
CA THR A 240 -6.53 16.37 -11.12
C THR A 240 -7.79 15.50 -11.06
N GLY A 241 -7.76 14.34 -11.73
CA GLY A 241 -8.93 13.46 -11.88
C GLY A 241 -9.82 13.89 -13.05
N GLY A 242 -11.07 13.49 -13.03
CA GLY A 242 -12.01 13.77 -14.12
C GLY A 242 -11.90 12.80 -15.28
N TRP A 243 -11.21 11.68 -15.09
CA TRP A 243 -10.92 10.73 -16.16
C TRP A 243 -12.17 10.04 -16.69
N ASP A 244 -12.36 10.15 -17.99
CA ASP A 244 -13.32 9.31 -18.72
C ASP A 244 -12.65 7.99 -19.20
N ASP A 245 -13.44 7.13 -19.85
CA ASP A 245 -12.95 5.82 -20.29
C ASP A 245 -11.83 5.91 -21.34
N ASN A 246 -11.67 7.05 -22.04
CA ASN A 246 -10.60 7.24 -23.01
C ASN A 246 -9.29 7.67 -22.35
N GLU A 247 -9.32 8.18 -21.13
CA GLU A 247 -8.14 8.53 -20.33
C GLU A 247 -7.69 7.39 -19.42
N LEU A 248 -8.49 6.33 -19.26
CA LEU A 248 -8.13 5.14 -18.50
C LEU A 248 -7.48 4.10 -19.41
N THR A 249 -6.42 3.47 -18.90
CA THR A 249 -5.90 2.23 -19.48
C THR A 249 -6.89 1.09 -19.22
N GLU A 250 -6.62 -0.09 -19.76
CA GLU A 250 -7.45 -1.24 -19.45
C GLU A 250 -7.26 -1.72 -18.01
N ALA A 251 -6.05 -1.59 -17.46
CA ALA A 251 -5.79 -1.79 -16.04
C ALA A 251 -6.62 -0.80 -15.21
N GLY A 252 -6.67 0.46 -15.63
CA GLY A 252 -7.46 1.50 -14.98
C GLY A 252 -8.96 1.25 -15.01
N LYS A 253 -9.51 0.84 -16.14
CA LYS A 253 -10.95 0.48 -16.27
C LYS A 253 -11.31 -0.69 -15.35
N LEU A 254 -10.45 -1.71 -15.29
CA LEU A 254 -10.64 -2.86 -14.41
C LEU A 254 -10.55 -2.45 -12.93
N ALA A 255 -9.53 -1.69 -12.55
CA ALA A 255 -9.37 -1.19 -11.19
C ALA A 255 -10.58 -0.33 -10.77
N LYS A 256 -11.02 0.60 -11.61
CA LYS A 256 -12.23 1.41 -11.38
C LYS A 256 -13.45 0.54 -11.16
N ASN A 257 -13.67 -0.45 -12.01
CA ASN A 257 -14.81 -1.36 -11.89
C ASN A 257 -14.77 -2.14 -10.56
N ILE A 258 -13.62 -2.70 -10.19
CA ILE A 258 -13.46 -3.45 -8.93
C ILE A 258 -13.73 -2.54 -7.74
N ILE A 259 -13.06 -1.39 -7.66
CA ILE A 259 -13.14 -0.48 -6.51
C ILE A 259 -14.55 0.11 -6.37
N SER A 260 -15.15 0.59 -7.48
CA SER A 260 -16.47 1.22 -7.45
C SER A 260 -17.58 0.26 -7.05
N ASN A 261 -17.43 -1.02 -7.38
CA ASN A 261 -18.41 -2.07 -7.09
C ASN A 261 -18.04 -2.92 -5.86
N TRP A 262 -16.95 -2.55 -5.14
CA TRP A 262 -16.55 -3.32 -3.95
C TRP A 262 -17.69 -3.36 -2.94
N PRO A 263 -18.09 -4.55 -2.47
CA PRO A 263 -19.23 -4.68 -1.57
C PRO A 263 -19.00 -3.90 -0.28
N LYS A 264 -19.91 -3.00 0.05
CA LYS A 264 -19.88 -2.32 1.35
C LYS A 264 -20.23 -3.34 2.42
N VAL A 265 -19.32 -3.57 3.36
CA VAL A 265 -19.65 -4.33 4.56
C VAL A 265 -20.61 -3.46 5.38
N VAL A 266 -21.86 -3.88 5.43
CA VAL A 266 -22.85 -3.26 6.35
C VAL A 266 -22.58 -3.88 7.72
N HIS A 267 -22.11 -3.06 8.65
CA HIS A 267 -21.91 -3.43 10.05
C HIS A 267 -23.21 -3.38 10.81
#